data_fbb3ef30bf6912fc76d6ddd8e678ea97
#
_entry.id   fbb3ef30bf6912fc76d6ddd8e678ea97
#
_cell.length_a   1.000
_cell.length_b   1.000
_cell.length_c   1.000
_cell.angle_alpha   90.00
_cell.angle_beta   90.00
_cell.angle_gamma   90.00
#
_symmetry.space_group_name_H-M   'P 1'
#
loop_
_entity.id
_entity.type
_entity.pdbx_description
1 polymer ?
#
loop_
_entity_poly.entity_id
_entity_poly.type
_entity_poly.pdbx_seq_one_letter_code
_entity_poly.pdbx_strand_id
1 'polypeptide(L)'
;MKNKGLKILLSALLVLCIIMAGALIGKEYIGDNIKEAANQNGVDVVKDTSDIGKEDENAVDGTAQGTESTQSDAAAEAENAQADTQQPQMSTIVITATGDCTLGNNQEQSYDGSFNSYYDSKGQDYFFGGVRDIFEADDMTLINLECVLSDATERVEKRWNLKGKPGYIGIMTGSSIEACSLGNNHTYDYGQQGLDDTRSVLENAGIVYGFNDQTGIYETADGTRIGIVSASLLSQNGDREAYIQNGIAKLREQGAAIVIACCHWGIEGDHYPNDYQQAAAHRIIDWGADLVVGNHPHVLQGMEVYNGKMICYSLGNFCFGGNKNPSDKNTAIYQQTFTLINGELQPGIDAQIIPCTLSSASSYNDFRPTVASGEKAQEICNLMNTYSQNYSKIEIDELGKLHVN
;
A
#
# COMPACT_ATOMS: atom_id res chain seq x y z
N MET A 1 40.85 -43.65 -15.67
CA MET A 1 39.64 -42.91 -16.16
C MET A 1 38.28 -43.53 -15.74
N LYS A 2 38.25 -44.70 -15.02
CA LYS A 2 36.98 -45.37 -14.67
C LYS A 2 36.27 -44.84 -13.40
N ASN A 3 36.91 -44.04 -12.54
CA ASN A 3 36.33 -43.63 -11.26
C ASN A 3 35.60 -42.24 -11.27
N LYS A 4 35.68 -41.44 -12.33
CA LYS A 4 34.98 -40.14 -12.38
C LYS A 4 33.50 -40.28 -12.76
N GLY A 5 33.15 -41.19 -13.66
CA GLY A 5 31.77 -41.45 -14.05
C GLY A 5 30.90 -42.02 -12.93
N LEU A 6 31.49 -42.92 -12.10
CA LEU A 6 30.79 -43.54 -10.97
C LEU A 6 30.48 -42.53 -9.85
N LYS A 7 31.38 -41.55 -9.60
CA LYS A 7 31.14 -40.48 -8.59
C LYS A 7 30.06 -39.53 -9.04
N ILE A 8 29.96 -39.19 -10.33
CA ILE A 8 28.92 -38.32 -10.88
C ILE A 8 27.55 -39.01 -10.83
N LEU A 9 27.52 -40.33 -11.11
CA LEU A 9 26.27 -41.11 -11.05
C LEU A 9 25.77 -41.26 -9.60
N LEU A 10 26.66 -41.48 -8.63
CA LEU A 10 26.29 -41.54 -7.20
C LEU A 10 25.81 -40.21 -6.63
N SER A 11 26.42 -39.10 -7.03
CA SER A 11 25.93 -37.77 -6.59
C SER A 11 24.58 -37.38 -7.21
N ALA A 12 24.33 -37.75 -8.47
CA ALA A 12 23.01 -37.51 -9.10
C ALA A 12 21.92 -38.39 -8.44
N LEU A 13 22.22 -39.64 -8.06
CA LEU A 13 21.28 -40.52 -7.36
C LEU A 13 20.95 -39.99 -5.94
N LEU A 14 21.95 -39.44 -5.24
CA LEU A 14 21.78 -38.89 -3.90
C LEU A 14 20.86 -37.62 -3.92
N VAL A 15 21.05 -36.77 -4.91
CA VAL A 15 20.19 -35.57 -5.11
C VAL A 15 18.76 -35.99 -5.43
N LEU A 16 18.56 -37.02 -6.26
CA LEU A 16 17.23 -37.53 -6.60
C LEU A 16 16.52 -38.12 -5.37
N CYS A 17 17.25 -38.84 -4.51
CA CYS A 17 16.72 -39.40 -3.25
C CYS A 17 16.32 -38.29 -2.25
N ILE A 18 17.07 -37.19 -2.17
CA ILE A 18 16.75 -36.05 -1.29
C ILE A 18 15.49 -35.35 -1.79
N ILE A 19 15.32 -35.14 -3.10
CA ILE A 19 14.12 -34.54 -3.69
C ILE A 19 12.88 -35.41 -3.47
N MET A 20 13.02 -36.75 -3.62
CA MET A 20 11.92 -37.71 -3.38
C MET A 20 11.53 -37.79 -1.90
N ALA A 21 12.49 -37.72 -0.98
CA ALA A 21 12.22 -37.71 0.46
C ALA A 21 11.53 -36.41 0.89
N GLY A 22 11.94 -35.25 0.34
CA GLY A 22 11.29 -33.96 0.58
C GLY A 22 9.84 -33.92 0.09
N ALA A 23 9.56 -34.53 -1.06
CA ALA A 23 8.21 -34.62 -1.62
C ALA A 23 7.27 -35.56 -0.82
N LEU A 24 7.82 -36.60 -0.19
CA LEU A 24 7.07 -37.53 0.68
C LEU A 24 6.74 -36.90 2.03
N ILE A 25 7.71 -36.20 2.65
CA ILE A 25 7.51 -35.51 3.93
C ILE A 25 6.50 -34.32 3.76
N GLY A 26 6.57 -33.58 2.64
CA GLY A 26 5.63 -32.54 2.33
C GLY A 26 4.20 -33.03 2.17
N LYS A 27 3.97 -34.23 1.60
CA LYS A 27 2.62 -34.81 1.47
C LYS A 27 2.02 -35.29 2.79
N GLU A 28 2.82 -35.82 3.69
CA GLU A 28 2.35 -36.20 5.03
C GLU A 28 2.02 -34.96 5.88
N TYR A 29 2.88 -33.95 5.84
CA TYR A 29 2.65 -32.70 6.59
C TYR A 29 1.39 -31.93 6.16
N ILE A 30 1.07 -31.94 4.87
CA ILE A 30 -0.15 -31.30 4.34
C ILE A 30 -1.39 -32.15 4.66
N GLY A 31 -1.27 -33.50 4.64
CA GLY A 31 -2.38 -34.40 4.96
C GLY A 31 -2.86 -34.34 6.41
N ASP A 32 -1.96 -34.15 7.35
CA ASP A 32 -2.27 -34.13 8.78
C ASP A 32 -2.83 -32.76 9.23
N ASN A 33 -2.36 -31.66 8.67
CA ASN A 33 -2.91 -30.32 8.95
C ASN A 33 -4.33 -30.12 8.39
N ILE A 34 -4.67 -30.78 7.27
CA ILE A 34 -6.05 -30.75 6.74
C ILE A 34 -7.01 -31.53 7.64
N LYS A 35 -6.56 -32.64 8.25
CA LYS A 35 -7.38 -33.42 9.16
C LYS A 35 -7.61 -32.72 10.51
N GLU A 36 -6.61 -31.97 11.00
CA GLU A 36 -6.72 -31.21 12.24
C GLU A 36 -7.64 -29.98 12.09
N ALA A 37 -7.59 -29.29 10.94
CA ALA A 37 -8.49 -28.17 10.63
C ALA A 37 -9.96 -28.60 10.43
N ALA A 38 -10.19 -29.80 9.89
CA ALA A 38 -11.54 -30.36 9.73
C ALA A 38 -12.20 -30.78 11.05
N ASN A 39 -11.40 -31.17 12.05
CA ASN A 39 -11.89 -31.61 13.35
C ASN A 39 -12.23 -30.46 14.32
N GLN A 40 -11.76 -29.25 14.04
CA GLN A 40 -12.02 -28.06 14.85
C GLN A 40 -13.28 -27.28 14.43
N ASN A 41 -13.86 -27.53 13.25
CA ASN A 41 -14.96 -26.74 12.69
C ASN A 41 -16.33 -27.44 12.61
N GLY A 42 -16.52 -28.62 13.20
CA GLY A 42 -17.82 -29.21 13.48
C GLY A 42 -18.83 -29.21 12.30
N VAL A 43 -18.40 -29.55 11.08
CA VAL A 43 -19.30 -29.63 9.93
C VAL A 43 -19.52 -31.12 9.57
N ASP A 44 -20.72 -31.61 9.81
CA ASP A 44 -21.18 -32.94 9.40
C ASP A 44 -21.33 -32.99 7.88
N VAL A 45 -20.58 -33.88 7.25
CA VAL A 45 -20.69 -34.17 5.81
C VAL A 45 -21.83 -35.16 5.60
N VAL A 46 -22.95 -34.68 5.07
CA VAL A 46 -24.04 -35.53 4.59
C VAL A 46 -23.68 -36.09 3.22
N LYS A 47 -23.64 -37.40 3.10
CA LYS A 47 -23.44 -38.13 1.87
C LYS A 47 -24.72 -38.14 1.05
N ASP A 48 -24.54 -37.75 -0.20
CA ASP A 48 -25.49 -37.83 -1.31
C ASP A 48 -25.76 -39.27 -1.74
N THR A 49 -27.02 -39.58 -2.04
CA THR A 49 -27.42 -40.56 -3.08
C THR A 49 -28.73 -40.17 -3.72
N SER A 50 -28.62 -39.85 -5.00
CA SER A 50 -29.59 -39.89 -6.11
C SER A 50 -30.95 -40.56 -5.86
N ASP A 51 -32.06 -39.93 -6.29
CA ASP A 51 -32.89 -40.56 -7.33
C ASP A 51 -33.88 -39.57 -8.01
N ILE A 52 -34.19 -39.93 -9.25
CA ILE A 52 -34.95 -39.26 -10.30
C ILE A 52 -36.44 -39.59 -10.17
N GLY A 53 -37.34 -38.66 -10.54
CA GLY A 53 -38.72 -39.02 -10.85
C GLY A 53 -39.70 -37.87 -10.96
N LYS A 54 -39.93 -37.39 -12.14
CA LYS A 54 -41.09 -37.14 -13.01
C LYS A 54 -42.47 -36.74 -12.43
N GLU A 55 -42.94 -35.63 -13.05
CA GLU A 55 -44.31 -35.36 -13.59
C GLU A 55 -45.53 -35.37 -12.62
N ASP A 56 -46.30 -34.26 -12.60
CA ASP A 56 -47.56 -34.18 -13.36
C ASP A 56 -48.19 -32.78 -13.26
N GLU A 57 -48.75 -32.42 -14.41
CA GLU A 57 -49.64 -31.29 -14.68
C GLU A 57 -50.99 -31.44 -13.96
N ASN A 58 -51.68 -30.32 -13.64
CA ASN A 58 -53.04 -30.11 -14.13
C ASN A 58 -53.57 -28.69 -13.85
N ALA A 59 -54.15 -28.16 -14.90
CA ALA A 59 -54.93 -26.95 -15.00
C ALA A 59 -56.37 -27.14 -14.44
N VAL A 60 -57.09 -26.05 -14.26
CA VAL A 60 -58.53 -25.78 -14.60
C VAL A 60 -58.89 -24.48 -13.83
N ASP A 61 -59.14 -23.34 -14.50
CA ASP A 61 -60.34 -22.79 -15.14
C ASP A 61 -61.46 -22.36 -14.18
N GLY A 62 -62.03 -21.16 -14.40
CA GLY A 62 -63.28 -20.73 -13.81
C GLY A 62 -63.52 -19.21 -13.74
N THR A 63 -63.77 -18.55 -14.89
CA THR A 63 -64.89 -17.64 -15.27
C THR A 63 -65.52 -16.73 -14.21
N ALA A 64 -65.41 -15.40 -14.39
CA ALA A 64 -66.27 -14.45 -15.14
C ALA A 64 -67.41 -13.77 -14.37
N GLN A 65 -67.68 -12.54 -14.77
CA GLN A 65 -68.84 -11.63 -14.62
C GLN A 65 -68.74 -10.69 -13.38
N GLY A 66 -68.67 -9.37 -13.48
CA GLY A 66 -69.34 -8.39 -14.37
C GLY A 66 -70.28 -7.54 -13.55
N THR A 67 -70.10 -6.26 -13.52
CA THR A 67 -71.17 -5.24 -13.66
C THR A 67 -70.64 -3.82 -13.39
N GLU A 68 -71.01 -3.00 -14.30
CA GLU A 68 -71.12 -1.57 -14.58
C GLU A 68 -71.16 -0.57 -13.45
N SER A 69 -70.43 0.56 -13.78
CA SER A 69 -70.81 1.98 -13.81
C SER A 69 -71.11 2.68 -12.49
N THR A 70 -70.32 3.75 -12.30
CA THR A 70 -70.86 5.12 -12.28
C THR A 70 -69.72 6.16 -12.41
N GLN A 71 -69.87 7.06 -13.36
CA GLN A 71 -69.09 8.28 -13.52
C GLN A 71 -69.31 9.22 -12.33
N SER A 72 -68.26 9.86 -11.84
CA SER A 72 -68.34 11.23 -11.32
C SER A 72 -66.99 11.91 -11.53
N ASP A 73 -67.05 13.04 -12.21
CA ASP A 73 -65.99 14.00 -12.46
C ASP A 73 -65.34 14.47 -11.16
N ALA A 74 -64.00 14.42 -11.10
CA ALA A 74 -63.22 15.24 -10.20
C ALA A 74 -61.90 15.60 -10.87
N ALA A 75 -61.64 16.87 -10.85
CA ALA A 75 -60.59 17.62 -11.50
C ALA A 75 -59.19 17.01 -11.43
N ALA A 76 -58.51 17.08 -12.56
CA ALA A 76 -57.09 16.84 -12.71
C ALA A 76 -56.26 17.89 -11.91
N GLU A 77 -55.75 17.55 -10.76
CA GLU A 77 -54.58 18.21 -10.21
C GLU A 77 -53.34 17.57 -10.85
N ALA A 78 -52.76 18.25 -11.81
CA ALA A 78 -51.43 17.94 -12.31
C ALA A 78 -50.42 18.19 -11.16
N GLU A 79 -50.04 17.13 -10.46
CA GLU A 79 -48.83 17.13 -9.66
C GLU A 79 -47.66 17.31 -10.64
N ASN A 80 -47.14 18.53 -10.61
CA ASN A 80 -45.92 18.91 -11.26
C ASN A 80 -44.79 18.25 -10.46
N ALA A 81 -44.43 17.01 -10.75
CA ALA A 81 -43.24 16.35 -10.29
C ALA A 81 -42.05 17.16 -10.91
N GLN A 82 -41.62 18.21 -10.24
CA GLN A 82 -40.31 18.77 -10.46
C GLN A 82 -39.31 17.66 -10.16
N ALA A 83 -38.80 17.03 -11.20
CA ALA A 83 -37.58 16.25 -11.09
C ALA A 83 -36.52 17.21 -10.58
N ASP A 84 -36.13 17.04 -9.32
CA ASP A 84 -35.01 17.73 -8.71
C ASP A 84 -33.74 17.28 -9.47
N THR A 85 -33.41 18.01 -10.52
CA THR A 85 -32.15 17.85 -11.24
C THR A 85 -31.06 18.45 -10.38
N GLN A 86 -30.70 17.75 -9.29
CA GLN A 86 -29.47 18.07 -8.56
C GLN A 86 -28.32 18.01 -9.58
N GLN A 87 -27.59 19.10 -9.69
CA GLN A 87 -26.36 19.10 -10.48
C GLN A 87 -25.40 18.06 -9.89
N PRO A 88 -24.65 17.32 -10.72
CA PRO A 88 -23.68 16.36 -10.23
C PRO A 88 -22.76 17.02 -9.21
N GLN A 89 -22.68 16.44 -8.02
CA GLN A 89 -21.75 16.91 -6.99
C GLN A 89 -20.35 16.43 -7.37
N MET A 90 -19.47 17.38 -7.68
CA MET A 90 -18.06 17.11 -7.98
C MET A 90 -17.22 17.46 -6.75
N SER A 91 -16.33 16.56 -6.36
CA SER A 91 -15.30 16.77 -5.36
C SER A 91 -13.93 16.36 -5.88
N THR A 92 -12.88 16.92 -5.29
CA THR A 92 -11.49 16.57 -5.58
C THR A 92 -10.79 16.20 -4.29
N ILE A 93 -10.01 15.15 -4.32
CA ILE A 93 -9.23 14.65 -3.19
C ILE A 93 -7.76 14.68 -3.58
N VAL A 94 -6.95 15.41 -2.83
CA VAL A 94 -5.50 15.51 -3.03
C VAL A 94 -4.81 14.53 -2.08
N ILE A 95 -4.10 13.56 -2.63
CA ILE A 95 -3.35 12.56 -1.87
C ILE A 95 -1.85 12.76 -2.10
N THR A 96 -1.11 12.83 -1.01
CA THR A 96 0.34 12.93 -0.99
C THR A 96 0.95 11.61 -0.51
N ALA A 97 1.99 11.12 -1.20
CA ALA A 97 2.76 9.96 -0.79
C ALA A 97 4.26 10.28 -0.78
N THR A 98 4.99 9.72 0.18
CA THR A 98 6.43 9.90 0.32
C THR A 98 7.17 8.57 0.32
N GLY A 99 8.50 8.64 0.26
CA GLY A 99 9.39 7.48 0.42
C GLY A 99 9.54 7.00 1.86
N ASP A 100 10.60 6.23 2.11
CA ASP A 100 10.86 5.55 3.37
C ASP A 100 11.12 6.53 4.52
N CYS A 101 10.34 6.42 5.59
CA CYS A 101 10.44 7.20 6.81
C CYS A 101 10.84 6.31 7.99
N THR A 102 12.08 6.48 8.47
CA THR A 102 12.55 5.89 9.74
C THR A 102 12.56 6.97 10.79
N LEU A 103 11.50 7.07 11.59
CA LEU A 103 11.37 8.01 12.70
C LEU A 103 12.10 7.45 13.93
N GLY A 104 13.42 7.37 13.88
CA GLY A 104 14.22 6.76 14.92
C GLY A 104 15.64 6.46 14.46
N ASN A 105 16.29 5.56 15.18
CA ASN A 105 17.67 5.17 14.90
C ASN A 105 17.80 3.67 14.62
N ASN A 106 18.86 3.30 13.91
CA ASN A 106 19.46 1.99 14.10
C ASN A 106 20.15 1.94 15.46
N GLN A 107 19.96 0.86 16.21
CA GLN A 107 20.49 0.70 17.58
C GLN A 107 22.02 0.71 17.66
N GLU A 108 22.72 0.38 16.58
CA GLU A 108 24.19 0.43 16.53
C GLU A 108 24.75 1.85 16.28
N GLN A 109 23.90 2.83 16.00
CA GLN A 109 24.35 4.21 15.76
C GLN A 109 24.73 4.89 17.06
N SER A 110 25.86 5.65 17.04
CA SER A 110 26.20 6.56 18.11
C SER A 110 25.14 7.65 18.25
N TYR A 111 24.92 8.12 19.49
CA TYR A 111 23.91 9.15 19.76
C TYR A 111 24.21 10.48 19.01
N ASP A 112 25.46 10.92 19.01
CA ASP A 112 25.84 12.19 18.39
C ASP A 112 25.56 12.18 16.87
N GLY A 113 24.81 13.17 16.40
CA GLY A 113 24.37 13.29 15.02
C GLY A 113 23.36 12.23 14.59
N SER A 114 22.70 11.56 15.54
CA SER A 114 21.62 10.61 15.28
C SER A 114 20.26 11.31 15.24
N PHE A 115 19.24 10.61 14.74
CA PHE A 115 17.86 11.08 14.77
C PHE A 115 17.41 11.46 16.19
N ASN A 116 17.73 10.62 17.19
CA ASN A 116 17.39 10.91 18.59
C ASN A 116 18.05 12.21 19.09
N SER A 117 19.31 12.48 18.71
CA SER A 117 19.97 13.71 19.12
C SER A 117 19.39 14.96 18.48
N TYR A 118 18.91 14.83 17.23
CA TYR A 118 18.16 15.91 16.57
C TYR A 118 16.80 16.13 17.23
N TYR A 119 16.08 15.06 17.55
CA TYR A 119 14.79 15.18 18.25
C TYR A 119 14.96 15.87 19.61
N ASP A 120 15.92 15.43 20.42
CA ASP A 120 16.17 16.00 21.75
C ASP A 120 16.61 17.48 21.69
N SER A 121 17.27 17.90 20.61
CA SER A 121 17.78 19.28 20.44
C SER A 121 16.86 20.21 19.66
N LYS A 122 16.03 19.69 18.73
CA LYS A 122 15.23 20.47 17.80
C LYS A 122 13.73 20.34 18.00
N GLY A 123 13.29 19.25 18.68
CA GLY A 123 11.88 18.93 18.85
C GLY A 123 11.24 18.28 17.61
N GLN A 124 9.98 17.88 17.78
CA GLN A 124 9.22 17.13 16.76
C GLN A 124 8.98 17.92 15.47
N ASP A 125 8.76 19.23 15.55
CA ASP A 125 8.38 20.10 14.41
C ASP A 125 9.52 20.31 13.41
N TYR A 126 10.73 19.88 13.76
CA TYR A 126 11.90 20.02 12.92
C TYR A 126 11.86 19.13 11.69
N PHE A 127 11.43 17.87 11.83
CA PHE A 127 11.68 16.80 10.85
C PHE A 127 10.96 17.01 9.52
N PHE A 128 9.69 17.35 9.53
CA PHE A 128 8.95 17.67 8.30
C PHE A 128 8.77 19.16 8.04
N GLY A 129 9.45 20.03 8.83
CA GLY A 129 9.35 21.48 8.68
C GLY A 129 9.81 22.04 7.33
N GLY A 130 10.46 21.25 6.48
CA GLY A 130 10.81 21.63 5.10
C GLY A 130 9.74 21.32 4.05
N VAL A 131 8.68 20.58 4.42
CA VAL A 131 7.62 20.09 3.53
C VAL A 131 6.22 20.17 4.13
N ARG A 132 6.08 20.63 5.37
CA ARG A 132 4.82 20.65 6.13
C ARG A 132 3.71 21.37 5.38
N ASP A 133 3.98 22.52 4.78
CA ASP A 133 2.98 23.31 4.04
C ASP A 133 2.33 22.51 2.90
N ILE A 134 3.04 21.51 2.35
CA ILE A 134 2.52 20.61 1.30
C ILE A 134 1.52 19.64 1.92
N PHE A 135 1.85 19.07 3.07
CA PHE A 135 1.02 18.09 3.79
C PHE A 135 -0.22 18.75 4.40
N GLU A 136 -0.10 19.98 4.89
CA GLU A 136 -1.24 20.76 5.41
C GLU A 136 -2.21 21.22 4.30
N ALA A 137 -1.79 21.19 3.04
CA ALA A 137 -2.60 21.63 1.89
C ALA A 137 -3.29 20.48 1.15
N ASP A 138 -3.03 19.24 1.51
CA ASP A 138 -3.67 18.04 0.93
C ASP A 138 -4.86 17.54 1.78
N ASP A 139 -5.51 16.47 1.32
CA ASP A 139 -6.59 15.82 2.07
C ASP A 139 -6.08 14.59 2.85
N MET A 140 -4.92 14.02 2.45
CA MET A 140 -4.27 12.91 3.14
C MET A 140 -2.82 12.76 2.72
N THR A 141 -1.91 12.80 3.70
CA THR A 141 -0.51 12.42 3.52
C THR A 141 -0.27 10.98 4.01
N LEU A 142 0.35 10.17 3.14
CA LEU A 142 0.72 8.77 3.37
C LEU A 142 2.24 8.60 3.36
N ILE A 143 2.81 7.96 4.41
CA ILE A 143 4.23 7.61 4.49
C ILE A 143 4.44 6.10 4.62
N ASN A 144 5.63 5.59 4.29
CA ASN A 144 6.07 4.27 4.76
C ASN A 144 6.78 4.42 6.10
N LEU A 145 6.17 3.99 7.21
CA LEU A 145 6.80 4.00 8.53
C LEU A 145 7.70 2.77 8.67
N GLU A 146 8.97 2.93 8.33
CA GLU A 146 9.97 1.87 8.28
C GLU A 146 10.78 1.79 9.57
N CYS A 147 10.08 1.65 10.68
CA CYS A 147 10.63 1.40 12.02
C CYS A 147 9.51 1.02 12.97
N VAL A 148 9.85 0.52 14.14
CA VAL A 148 8.90 0.41 15.26
C VAL A 148 8.93 1.68 16.12
N LEU A 149 7.77 2.05 16.69
CA LEU A 149 7.64 3.08 17.73
C LEU A 149 7.37 2.39 19.07
N SER A 150 8.44 2.07 19.81
CA SER A 150 8.36 1.18 20.97
C SER A 150 9.46 1.46 21.99
N ASP A 151 9.20 1.19 23.25
CA ASP A 151 10.19 1.12 24.33
C ASP A 151 10.77 -0.29 24.51
N ALA A 152 10.34 -1.29 23.73
CA ALA A 152 10.85 -2.65 23.79
C ALA A 152 12.39 -2.69 23.64
N THR A 153 13.04 -3.57 24.40
CA THR A 153 14.50 -3.74 24.39
C THR A 153 14.97 -4.99 23.68
N GLU A 154 14.10 -6.03 23.68
CA GLU A 154 14.39 -7.27 22.98
C GLU A 154 14.21 -7.09 21.48
N ARG A 155 15.26 -7.37 20.71
CA ARG A 155 15.31 -7.21 19.27
C ARG A 155 15.57 -8.53 18.56
N VAL A 156 15.10 -8.67 17.32
CA VAL A 156 15.43 -9.81 16.48
C VAL A 156 16.90 -9.75 16.06
N GLU A 157 17.54 -10.91 15.87
CA GLU A 157 18.91 -10.98 15.41
C GLU A 157 18.98 -10.67 13.91
N LYS A 158 19.30 -9.41 13.57
CA LYS A 158 19.58 -8.95 12.22
C LYS A 158 20.51 -7.73 12.25
N ARG A 159 21.11 -7.41 11.10
CA ARG A 159 22.11 -6.34 10.97
C ARG A 159 21.57 -4.95 11.35
N TRP A 160 20.33 -4.65 10.97
CA TRP A 160 19.72 -3.35 11.16
C TRP A 160 18.41 -3.51 11.92
N ASN A 161 18.29 -2.89 13.10
CA ASN A 161 17.06 -2.79 13.87
C ASN A 161 16.71 -1.32 14.04
N LEU A 162 15.59 -0.91 13.47
CA LEU A 162 15.14 0.49 13.42
C LEU A 162 14.05 0.73 14.46
N LYS A 163 14.30 1.70 15.35
CA LYS A 163 13.38 2.03 16.43
C LYS A 163 13.36 3.50 16.77
N GLY A 164 12.16 4.07 16.88
CA GLY A 164 11.84 5.34 17.52
C GLY A 164 11.18 5.16 18.88
N LYS A 165 11.17 6.22 19.68
CA LYS A 165 10.40 6.26 20.93
C LYS A 165 8.89 6.38 20.59
N PRO A 166 7.97 5.86 21.43
CA PRO A 166 6.52 6.03 21.22
C PRO A 166 6.11 7.51 21.03
N GLY A 167 6.73 8.43 21.76
CA GLY A 167 6.46 9.87 21.63
C GLY A 167 6.83 10.50 20.28
N TYR A 168 7.56 9.79 19.41
CA TYR A 168 7.89 10.30 18.06
C TYR A 168 6.68 10.31 17.12
N ILE A 169 5.57 9.72 17.52
CA ILE A 169 4.27 9.90 16.85
C ILE A 169 3.91 11.39 16.69
N GLY A 170 4.34 12.25 17.64
CA GLY A 170 4.17 13.69 17.56
C GLY A 170 4.79 14.33 16.32
N ILE A 171 5.79 13.70 15.69
CA ILE A 171 6.37 14.14 14.42
C ILE A 171 5.30 14.01 13.30
N MET A 172 4.55 12.90 13.27
CA MET A 172 3.50 12.67 12.28
C MET A 172 2.31 13.58 12.52
N THR A 173 1.74 13.55 13.74
CA THR A 173 0.54 14.35 14.09
C THR A 173 0.78 15.86 14.03
N GLY A 174 2.00 16.31 14.29
CA GLY A 174 2.40 17.72 14.18
C GLY A 174 2.73 18.16 12.75
N SER A 175 2.60 17.27 11.75
CA SER A 175 2.96 17.55 10.36
C SER A 175 1.89 17.14 9.35
N SER A 176 0.62 17.00 9.77
CA SER A 176 -0.51 16.60 8.92
C SER A 176 -0.21 15.30 8.15
N ILE A 177 0.14 14.25 8.89
CA ILE A 177 0.31 12.90 8.33
C ILE A 177 -0.78 12.03 8.91
N GLU A 178 -1.73 11.60 8.08
CA GLU A 178 -2.94 10.89 8.47
C GLU A 178 -2.80 9.39 8.35
N ALA A 179 -1.86 8.93 7.51
CA ALA A 179 -1.77 7.51 7.17
C ALA A 179 -0.34 7.01 7.03
N CYS A 180 -0.15 5.70 7.27
CA CYS A 180 1.13 5.05 7.00
C CYS A 180 1.00 3.59 6.54
N SER A 181 2.05 3.13 5.84
CA SER A 181 2.31 1.72 5.57
C SER A 181 3.16 1.14 6.70
N LEU A 182 2.77 -0.02 7.23
CA LEU A 182 3.60 -0.85 8.12
C LEU A 182 4.08 -2.15 7.44
N GLY A 183 3.72 -2.36 6.17
CA GLY A 183 4.07 -3.58 5.44
C GLY A 183 5.52 -3.58 4.94
N ASN A 184 6.50 -3.54 5.83
CA ASN A 184 7.92 -3.49 5.49
C ASN A 184 8.76 -4.52 6.28
N ASN A 185 10.07 -4.57 6.01
CA ASN A 185 10.99 -5.54 6.64
C ASN A 185 11.43 -5.12 8.06
N HIS A 186 11.10 -3.91 8.51
CA HIS A 186 11.44 -3.40 9.83
C HIS A 186 10.30 -3.45 10.86
N THR A 187 9.12 -3.89 10.44
CA THR A 187 7.91 -3.97 11.29
C THR A 187 8.09 -4.86 12.51
N TYR A 188 8.90 -5.92 12.39
CA TYR A 188 9.17 -6.88 13.48
C TYR A 188 10.58 -6.75 14.07
N ASP A 189 11.24 -5.61 13.94
CA ASP A 189 12.60 -5.42 14.48
C ASP A 189 12.73 -5.67 15.97
N TYR A 190 11.64 -5.49 16.70
CA TYR A 190 11.50 -5.76 18.13
C TYR A 190 10.41 -6.79 18.42
N GLY A 191 10.30 -7.79 17.51
CA GLY A 191 9.33 -8.87 17.63
C GLY A 191 7.88 -8.39 17.62
N GLN A 192 6.99 -9.23 18.16
CA GLN A 192 5.55 -8.90 18.25
C GLN A 192 5.30 -7.69 19.14
N GLN A 193 6.05 -7.53 20.24
CA GLN A 193 5.90 -6.39 21.17
C GLN A 193 6.14 -5.05 20.44
N GLY A 194 7.21 -4.95 19.61
CA GLY A 194 7.48 -3.75 18.84
C GLY A 194 6.36 -3.38 17.87
N LEU A 195 5.76 -4.38 17.20
CA LEU A 195 4.60 -4.18 16.35
C LEU A 195 3.37 -3.73 17.13
N ASP A 196 3.05 -4.40 18.23
CA ASP A 196 1.85 -4.10 19.04
C ASP A 196 1.94 -2.70 19.65
N ASP A 197 3.12 -2.32 20.15
CA ASP A 197 3.38 -0.96 20.64
C ASP A 197 3.17 0.07 19.52
N THR A 198 3.72 -0.19 18.34
CA THR A 198 3.60 0.71 17.18
C THR A 198 2.14 0.89 16.78
N ARG A 199 1.37 -0.20 16.69
CA ARG A 199 -0.07 -0.15 16.39
C ARG A 199 -0.83 0.67 17.44
N SER A 200 -0.60 0.39 18.72
CA SER A 200 -1.22 1.15 19.82
C SER A 200 -0.91 2.65 19.74
N VAL A 201 0.32 3.01 19.41
CA VAL A 201 0.73 4.41 19.26
C VAL A 201 0.00 5.08 18.10
N LEU A 202 -0.10 4.42 16.94
CA LEU A 202 -0.82 4.91 15.76
C LEU A 202 -2.32 5.05 16.03
N GLU A 203 -2.94 4.02 16.58
CA GLU A 203 -4.38 4.00 16.90
C GLU A 203 -4.77 5.09 17.89
N ASN A 204 -3.98 5.27 18.96
CA ASN A 204 -4.21 6.34 19.95
C ASN A 204 -4.04 7.75 19.37
N ALA A 205 -3.22 7.89 18.32
CA ALA A 205 -3.01 9.15 17.61
C ALA A 205 -4.00 9.39 16.47
N GLY A 206 -4.86 8.43 16.14
CA GLY A 206 -5.80 8.51 15.02
C GLY A 206 -5.14 8.35 13.65
N ILE A 207 -3.90 7.84 13.59
CA ILE A 207 -3.19 7.57 12.34
C ILE A 207 -3.67 6.24 11.76
N VAL A 208 -4.15 6.27 10.52
CA VAL A 208 -4.61 5.08 9.79
C VAL A 208 -3.41 4.30 9.25
N TYR A 209 -3.47 2.97 9.25
CA TYR A 209 -2.39 2.17 8.67
C TYR A 209 -2.87 0.91 7.97
N GLY A 210 -2.08 0.47 6.97
CA GLY A 210 -2.19 -0.84 6.34
C GLY A 210 -1.06 -1.76 6.80
N PHE A 211 -1.36 -3.05 7.05
CA PHE A 211 -0.37 -4.06 7.37
C PHE A 211 -0.91 -5.48 7.16
N ASN A 212 -0.42 -6.20 6.16
CA ASN A 212 -0.85 -7.56 5.81
C ASN A 212 -2.38 -7.66 5.70
N ASP A 213 -3.04 -8.45 6.54
CA ASP A 213 -4.50 -8.64 6.60
C ASP A 213 -5.26 -7.47 7.22
N GLN A 214 -4.57 -6.52 7.85
CA GLN A 214 -5.16 -5.30 8.38
C GLN A 214 -5.16 -4.19 7.33
N THR A 215 -6.34 -3.74 6.98
CA THR A 215 -6.55 -2.59 6.09
C THR A 215 -6.94 -1.36 6.90
N GLY A 216 -6.52 -0.19 6.45
CA GLY A 216 -6.92 1.10 7.01
C GLY A 216 -7.95 1.80 6.14
N ILE A 217 -8.85 2.59 6.74
CA ILE A 217 -9.73 3.52 6.03
C ILE A 217 -9.57 4.89 6.67
N TYR A 218 -9.16 5.86 5.87
CA TYR A 218 -9.21 7.28 6.22
C TYR A 218 -10.45 7.90 5.58
N GLU A 219 -11.17 8.71 6.34
CA GLU A 219 -12.33 9.44 5.87
C GLU A 219 -12.00 10.93 5.86
N THR A 220 -12.03 11.54 4.68
CA THR A 220 -11.77 12.95 4.49
C THR A 220 -12.89 13.83 5.05
N ALA A 221 -12.67 15.14 5.14
CA ALA A 221 -13.65 16.08 5.67
C ALA A 221 -14.98 16.10 4.89
N ASP A 222 -14.96 15.76 3.59
CA ASP A 222 -16.15 15.66 2.74
C ASP A 222 -16.82 14.27 2.80
N GLY A 223 -16.28 13.34 3.60
CA GLY A 223 -16.79 11.98 3.78
C GLY A 223 -16.26 10.98 2.75
N THR A 224 -15.32 11.34 1.89
CA THR A 224 -14.70 10.41 0.95
C THR A 224 -13.83 9.41 1.70
N ARG A 225 -14.00 8.11 1.43
CA ARG A 225 -13.27 7.03 2.10
C ARG A 225 -12.10 6.56 1.25
N ILE A 226 -10.89 6.66 1.82
CA ILE A 226 -9.63 6.24 1.21
C ILE A 226 -9.15 4.98 1.92
N GLY A 227 -9.02 3.89 1.18
CA GLY A 227 -8.57 2.60 1.68
C GLY A 227 -7.06 2.43 1.51
N ILE A 228 -6.39 1.88 2.53
CA ILE A 228 -4.96 1.62 2.53
C ILE A 228 -4.73 0.14 2.80
N VAL A 229 -4.00 -0.52 1.90
CA VAL A 229 -3.50 -1.88 2.06
C VAL A 229 -1.99 -1.89 1.89
N SER A 230 -1.30 -2.73 2.64
CA SER A 230 0.17 -2.75 2.63
C SER A 230 0.74 -4.12 2.95
N ALA A 231 1.79 -4.52 2.23
CA ALA A 231 2.55 -5.72 2.53
C ALA A 231 4.02 -5.60 2.07
N SER A 232 4.89 -6.35 2.77
CA SER A 232 6.27 -6.56 2.31
C SER A 232 6.30 -7.68 1.27
N LEU A 233 6.71 -7.37 0.05
CA LEU A 233 6.78 -8.29 -1.09
C LEU A 233 8.22 -8.72 -1.41
N LEU A 234 9.14 -8.65 -0.44
CA LEU A 234 10.56 -8.97 -0.62
C LEU A 234 10.81 -10.45 -0.90
N SER A 235 9.94 -11.35 -0.44
CA SER A 235 10.10 -12.79 -0.65
C SER A 235 9.86 -13.24 -2.09
N GLN A 236 9.23 -12.43 -2.92
CA GLN A 236 8.95 -12.66 -4.36
C GLN A 236 8.26 -14.01 -4.66
N ASN A 237 7.65 -14.65 -3.67
CA ASN A 237 7.00 -15.96 -3.81
C ASN A 237 5.47 -15.87 -3.96
N GLY A 238 4.92 -14.66 -4.01
CA GLY A 238 3.48 -14.41 -4.17
C GLY A 238 2.64 -14.61 -2.91
N ASP A 239 3.14 -15.28 -1.89
CA ASP A 239 2.35 -15.60 -0.67
C ASP A 239 1.79 -14.34 0.01
N ARG A 240 2.54 -13.24 -0.03
CA ARG A 240 2.13 -11.97 0.58
C ARG A 240 1.29 -11.09 -0.33
N GLU A 241 1.26 -11.36 -1.63
CA GLU A 241 0.37 -10.66 -2.56
C GLU A 241 -1.10 -10.91 -2.23
N ALA A 242 -1.43 -12.07 -1.64
CA ALA A 242 -2.78 -12.38 -1.17
C ALA A 242 -3.31 -11.37 -0.14
N TYR A 243 -2.43 -10.80 0.71
CA TYR A 243 -2.83 -9.74 1.63
C TYR A 243 -3.30 -8.49 0.90
N ILE A 244 -2.58 -8.11 -0.16
CA ILE A 244 -2.95 -6.95 -1.00
C ILE A 244 -4.27 -7.23 -1.72
N GLN A 245 -4.40 -8.39 -2.40
CA GLN A 245 -5.60 -8.76 -3.15
C GLN A 245 -6.85 -8.79 -2.26
N ASN A 246 -6.78 -9.51 -1.14
CA ASN A 246 -7.89 -9.62 -0.20
C ASN A 246 -8.21 -8.27 0.46
N GLY A 247 -7.17 -7.49 0.76
CA GLY A 247 -7.31 -6.17 1.35
C GLY A 247 -8.02 -5.18 0.42
N ILE A 248 -7.70 -5.19 -0.88
CA ILE A 248 -8.39 -4.37 -1.89
C ILE A 248 -9.88 -4.74 -1.94
N ALA A 249 -10.19 -6.03 -2.05
CA ALA A 249 -11.58 -6.51 -2.07
C ALA A 249 -12.35 -6.06 -0.81
N LYS A 250 -11.76 -6.26 0.37
CA LYS A 250 -12.33 -5.84 1.66
C LYS A 250 -12.57 -4.32 1.73
N LEU A 251 -11.62 -3.51 1.26
CA LEU A 251 -11.76 -2.05 1.25
C LEU A 251 -12.89 -1.60 0.33
N ARG A 252 -13.03 -2.22 -0.85
CA ARG A 252 -14.15 -1.93 -1.77
C ARG A 252 -15.50 -2.33 -1.16
N GLU A 253 -15.61 -3.50 -0.52
CA GLU A 253 -16.80 -3.92 0.23
C GLU A 253 -17.15 -2.93 1.35
N GLN A 254 -16.14 -2.32 1.97
CA GLN A 254 -16.31 -1.28 2.98
C GLN A 254 -16.61 0.10 2.41
N GLY A 255 -16.74 0.25 1.09
CA GLY A 255 -17.11 1.50 0.42
C GLY A 255 -15.95 2.49 0.25
N ALA A 256 -14.69 2.02 0.18
CA ALA A 256 -13.58 2.88 -0.18
C ALA A 256 -13.71 3.35 -1.64
N ALA A 257 -13.80 4.66 -1.85
CA ALA A 257 -13.86 5.27 -3.18
C ALA A 257 -12.49 5.24 -3.87
N ILE A 258 -11.42 5.40 -3.10
CA ILE A 258 -10.03 5.33 -3.55
C ILE A 258 -9.32 4.23 -2.76
N VAL A 259 -8.54 3.37 -3.42
CA VAL A 259 -7.74 2.32 -2.77
C VAL A 259 -6.28 2.47 -3.16
N ILE A 260 -5.41 2.62 -2.16
CA ILE A 260 -3.96 2.75 -2.31
C ILE A 260 -3.30 1.46 -1.80
N ALA A 261 -2.46 0.86 -2.65
CA ALA A 261 -1.64 -0.28 -2.28
C ALA A 261 -0.19 0.15 -2.06
N CYS A 262 0.31 -0.08 -0.84
CA CYS A 262 1.70 0.19 -0.46
C CYS A 262 2.50 -1.11 -0.50
N CYS A 263 3.54 -1.12 -1.31
CA CYS A 263 4.36 -2.30 -1.56
C CYS A 263 5.82 -2.06 -1.17
N HIS A 264 6.34 -2.86 -0.25
CA HIS A 264 7.74 -2.80 0.16
C HIS A 264 8.51 -3.93 -0.54
N TRP A 265 9.28 -3.60 -1.59
CA TRP A 265 9.78 -4.53 -2.59
C TRP A 265 11.09 -4.10 -3.26
N GLY A 266 11.58 -4.92 -4.21
CA GLY A 266 12.74 -4.58 -5.04
C GLY A 266 14.07 -4.88 -4.37
N ILE A 267 15.09 -4.17 -4.80
CA ILE A 267 16.49 -4.35 -4.37
C ILE A 267 17.04 -3.00 -3.93
N GLU A 268 17.66 -2.95 -2.75
CA GLU A 268 18.30 -1.73 -2.24
C GLU A 268 19.35 -1.19 -3.22
N GLY A 269 19.26 0.11 -3.52
CA GLY A 269 20.16 0.83 -4.40
C GLY A 269 19.91 0.64 -5.90
N ASP A 270 18.93 -0.16 -6.30
CA ASP A 270 18.59 -0.34 -7.72
C ASP A 270 17.56 0.72 -8.17
N HIS A 271 17.93 1.53 -9.17
CA HIS A 271 17.09 2.59 -9.72
C HIS A 271 16.02 2.09 -10.72
N TYR A 272 16.03 0.82 -11.05
CA TYR A 272 15.09 0.23 -11.99
C TYR A 272 14.29 -0.89 -11.32
N PRO A 273 12.94 -0.87 -11.41
CA PRO A 273 12.12 -1.96 -10.88
C PRO A 273 12.43 -3.26 -11.62
N ASN A 274 12.59 -4.34 -10.86
CA ASN A 274 12.78 -5.66 -11.43
C ASN A 274 11.46 -6.24 -12.00
N ASP A 275 11.55 -7.37 -12.72
CA ASP A 275 10.41 -8.01 -13.38
C ASP A 275 9.30 -8.40 -12.37
N TYR A 276 9.68 -8.76 -11.14
CA TYR A 276 8.69 -9.08 -10.10
C TYR A 276 7.90 -7.85 -9.65
N GLN A 277 8.58 -6.71 -9.41
CA GLN A 277 7.91 -5.46 -9.05
C GLN A 277 6.89 -5.06 -10.12
N GLN A 278 7.29 -5.10 -11.41
CA GLN A 278 6.41 -4.74 -12.52
C GLN A 278 5.19 -5.68 -12.60
N ALA A 279 5.43 -6.99 -12.59
CA ALA A 279 4.35 -7.97 -12.66
C ALA A 279 3.40 -7.90 -11.45
N ALA A 280 3.92 -7.66 -10.24
CA ALA A 280 3.11 -7.51 -9.04
C ALA A 280 2.28 -6.22 -9.09
N ALA A 281 2.87 -5.09 -9.51
CA ALA A 281 2.18 -3.81 -9.66
C ALA A 281 0.99 -3.90 -10.61
N HIS A 282 1.18 -4.55 -11.77
CA HIS A 282 0.11 -4.75 -12.75
C HIS A 282 -1.04 -5.57 -12.15
N ARG A 283 -0.73 -6.70 -11.50
CA ARG A 283 -1.77 -7.50 -10.81
C ARG A 283 -2.52 -6.70 -9.74
N ILE A 284 -1.83 -5.88 -8.97
CA ILE A 284 -2.41 -5.06 -7.90
C ILE A 284 -3.40 -4.04 -8.49
N ILE A 285 -3.06 -3.39 -9.60
CA ILE A 285 -3.98 -2.53 -10.34
C ILE A 285 -5.17 -3.33 -10.88
N ASP A 286 -4.92 -4.50 -11.47
CA ASP A 286 -5.98 -5.37 -12.01
C ASP A 286 -6.92 -5.88 -10.90
N TRP A 287 -6.47 -6.03 -9.65
CA TRP A 287 -7.30 -6.33 -8.49
C TRP A 287 -8.12 -5.14 -7.99
N GLY A 288 -7.87 -3.94 -8.52
CA GLY A 288 -8.70 -2.76 -8.26
C GLY A 288 -8.07 -1.70 -7.36
N ALA A 289 -6.74 -1.64 -7.23
CA ALA A 289 -6.08 -0.49 -6.65
C ALA A 289 -6.12 0.71 -7.62
N ASP A 290 -6.23 1.93 -7.07
CA ASP A 290 -6.23 3.18 -7.84
C ASP A 290 -4.85 3.82 -7.89
N LEU A 291 -3.99 3.47 -6.95
CA LEU A 291 -2.61 3.91 -6.85
C LEU A 291 -1.76 2.82 -6.22
N VAL A 292 -0.56 2.60 -6.76
CA VAL A 292 0.47 1.76 -6.14
C VAL A 292 1.65 2.64 -5.74
N VAL A 293 2.05 2.55 -4.45
CA VAL A 293 3.21 3.26 -3.88
C VAL A 293 4.22 2.23 -3.40
N GLY A 294 5.38 2.21 -4.04
CA GLY A 294 6.49 1.32 -3.73
C GLY A 294 7.54 1.96 -2.83
N ASN A 295 8.16 1.13 -1.99
CA ASN A 295 9.19 1.48 -1.01
C ASN A 295 10.25 0.38 -0.94
N HIS A 296 11.33 0.54 -0.19
CA HIS A 296 12.45 -0.36 0.06
C HIS A 296 13.73 -0.13 -0.76
N PRO A 297 13.71 0.21 -2.07
CA PRO A 297 14.98 0.40 -2.77
C PRO A 297 15.87 1.51 -2.18
N HIS A 298 15.32 2.38 -1.34
CA HIS A 298 16.01 3.51 -0.69
C HIS A 298 16.62 4.52 -1.68
N VAL A 299 16.26 4.39 -2.95
CA VAL A 299 16.58 5.28 -4.06
C VAL A 299 15.34 5.49 -4.91
N LEU A 300 15.30 6.57 -5.69
CA LEU A 300 14.23 6.80 -6.66
C LEU A 300 14.26 5.72 -7.74
N GLN A 301 13.08 5.16 -8.03
CA GLN A 301 12.82 4.35 -9.23
C GLN A 301 11.82 5.08 -10.14
N GLY A 302 11.59 4.52 -11.33
CA GLY A 302 10.65 5.07 -12.29
C GLY A 302 9.20 4.99 -11.83
N MET A 303 8.33 5.57 -12.66
CA MET A 303 6.87 5.49 -12.53
C MET A 303 6.26 4.93 -13.79
N GLU A 304 5.06 4.36 -13.66
CA GLU A 304 4.32 3.77 -14.78
C GLU A 304 2.83 4.14 -14.70
N VAL A 305 2.21 4.34 -15.88
CA VAL A 305 0.76 4.33 -16.02
C VAL A 305 0.34 2.99 -16.59
N TYR A 306 -0.40 2.21 -15.80
CA TYR A 306 -0.95 0.94 -16.21
C TYR A 306 -2.47 0.95 -16.02
N ASN A 307 -3.24 0.60 -17.06
CA ASN A 307 -4.71 0.64 -17.06
C ASN A 307 -5.31 1.97 -16.55
N GLY A 308 -4.65 3.11 -16.86
CA GLY A 308 -5.09 4.44 -16.44
C GLY A 308 -4.86 4.76 -14.96
N LYS A 309 -4.05 3.98 -14.26
CA LYS A 309 -3.67 4.17 -12.85
C LYS A 309 -2.16 4.33 -12.71
N MET A 310 -1.75 5.07 -11.67
CA MET A 310 -0.34 5.33 -11.40
C MET A 310 0.31 4.24 -10.56
N ILE A 311 1.55 3.92 -10.91
CA ILE A 311 2.48 3.09 -10.15
C ILE A 311 3.73 3.91 -9.90
N CYS A 312 4.05 4.19 -8.65
CA CYS A 312 5.33 4.74 -8.20
C CYS A 312 6.17 3.58 -7.67
N TYR A 313 7.22 3.16 -8.37
CA TYR A 313 7.98 1.97 -7.96
C TYR A 313 8.84 2.19 -6.73
N SER A 314 9.43 3.37 -6.53
CA SER A 314 10.07 3.83 -5.30
C SER A 314 10.26 5.35 -5.29
N LEU A 315 9.96 5.96 -4.16
CA LEU A 315 10.16 7.40 -3.91
C LEU A 315 11.47 7.67 -3.13
N GLY A 316 12.29 6.65 -2.89
CA GLY A 316 13.56 6.75 -2.17
C GLY A 316 13.41 6.91 -0.65
N ASN A 317 14.49 7.31 0.02
CA ASN A 317 14.44 7.67 1.42
C ASN A 317 13.83 9.06 1.60
N PHE A 318 13.01 9.27 2.63
CA PHE A 318 12.41 10.57 2.92
C PHE A 318 12.90 11.11 4.28
N CYS A 319 12.16 10.93 5.36
CA CYS A 319 12.65 11.27 6.70
C CYS A 319 13.33 10.04 7.32
N PHE A 320 14.60 9.81 6.98
CA PHE A 320 15.24 8.51 7.19
C PHE A 320 16.35 8.54 8.26
N GLY A 321 16.00 8.11 9.48
CA GLY A 321 16.94 8.02 10.62
C GLY A 321 17.83 6.77 10.62
N GLY A 322 17.60 5.80 9.74
CA GLY A 322 18.35 4.55 9.65
C GLY A 322 19.82 4.72 9.25
N ASN A 323 20.17 5.82 8.57
CA ASN A 323 21.52 6.13 8.12
C ASN A 323 21.83 7.62 8.27
N LYS A 324 22.98 7.94 8.93
CA LYS A 324 23.43 9.32 9.13
C LYS A 324 23.97 10.01 7.89
N ASN A 325 24.28 9.27 6.84
CA ASN A 325 24.76 9.83 5.58
C ASN A 325 24.52 8.85 4.41
N PRO A 326 23.28 8.67 3.96
CA PRO A 326 22.99 7.91 2.75
C PRO A 326 23.77 8.48 1.56
N SER A 327 24.24 7.62 0.67
CA SER A 327 24.98 8.02 -0.54
C SER A 327 24.09 8.75 -1.54
N ASP A 328 22.85 8.29 -1.71
CA ASP A 328 21.83 9.00 -2.46
C ASP A 328 20.92 9.79 -1.52
N LYS A 329 20.75 11.07 -1.79
CA LYS A 329 19.88 11.98 -1.05
C LYS A 329 18.69 12.47 -1.88
N ASN A 330 18.56 11.99 -3.11
CA ASN A 330 17.44 12.32 -3.97
C ASN A 330 16.19 11.58 -3.49
N THR A 331 15.11 12.30 -3.37
CA THR A 331 13.78 11.76 -3.04
C THR A 331 12.72 12.62 -3.69
N ALA A 332 11.48 12.20 -3.57
CA ALA A 332 10.37 12.96 -4.11
C ALA A 332 9.12 12.77 -3.26
N ILE A 333 8.26 13.77 -3.29
CA ILE A 333 6.87 13.65 -2.91
C ILE A 333 6.09 13.39 -4.20
N TYR A 334 5.26 12.35 -4.21
CA TYR A 334 4.24 12.14 -5.22
C TYR A 334 2.92 12.73 -4.72
N GLN A 335 2.25 13.52 -5.56
CA GLN A 335 0.95 14.08 -5.23
C GLN A 335 -0.02 13.89 -6.40
N GLN A 336 -1.22 13.40 -6.13
CA GLN A 336 -2.27 13.18 -7.12
C GLN A 336 -3.60 13.75 -6.65
N THR A 337 -4.28 14.45 -7.55
CA THR A 337 -5.67 14.90 -7.36
C THR A 337 -6.61 13.87 -7.99
N PHE A 338 -7.46 13.28 -7.18
CA PHE A 338 -8.53 12.38 -7.61
C PHE A 338 -9.83 13.18 -7.72
N THR A 339 -10.51 13.05 -8.85
CA THR A 339 -11.82 13.68 -9.07
C THR A 339 -12.93 12.66 -8.87
N LEU A 340 -13.94 13.01 -8.07
CA LEU A 340 -15.13 12.20 -7.87
C LEU A 340 -16.37 12.98 -8.37
N ILE A 341 -17.31 12.24 -8.96
CA ILE A 341 -18.63 12.78 -9.32
C ILE A 341 -19.68 11.89 -8.63
N ASN A 342 -20.49 12.51 -7.77
CA ASN A 342 -21.46 11.81 -6.93
C ASN A 342 -20.84 10.66 -6.09
N GLY A 343 -19.60 10.85 -5.63
CA GLY A 343 -18.84 9.85 -4.87
C GLY A 343 -18.17 8.76 -5.71
N GLU A 344 -18.31 8.78 -7.04
CA GLU A 344 -17.68 7.82 -7.95
C GLU A 344 -16.39 8.40 -8.53
N LEU A 345 -15.28 7.65 -8.38
CA LEU A 345 -13.96 8.04 -8.90
C LEU A 345 -14.00 8.13 -10.43
N GLN A 346 -13.56 9.27 -10.95
CA GLN A 346 -13.48 9.51 -12.38
C GLN A 346 -12.12 9.08 -12.94
N PRO A 347 -12.08 8.62 -14.21
CA PRO A 347 -10.82 8.30 -14.89
C PRO A 347 -10.01 9.59 -15.14
N GLY A 348 -8.69 9.42 -15.18
CA GLY A 348 -7.74 10.49 -15.44
C GLY A 348 -6.64 10.54 -14.39
N ILE A 349 -5.51 11.12 -14.76
CA ILE A 349 -4.35 11.30 -13.89
C ILE A 349 -4.03 12.79 -13.87
N ASP A 350 -4.24 13.41 -12.71
CA ASP A 350 -3.78 14.76 -12.41
C ASP A 350 -2.77 14.65 -11.26
N ALA A 351 -1.49 14.55 -11.61
CA ALA A 351 -0.45 14.24 -10.65
C ALA A 351 0.82 15.06 -10.88
N GLN A 352 1.65 15.13 -9.85
CA GLN A 352 2.95 15.79 -9.89
C GLN A 352 3.96 15.08 -8.98
N ILE A 353 5.22 15.26 -9.33
CA ILE A 353 6.37 15.01 -8.44
C ILE A 353 6.83 16.35 -7.88
N ILE A 354 6.98 16.44 -6.58
CA ILE A 354 7.66 17.55 -5.94
C ILE A 354 9.06 17.07 -5.59
N PRO A 355 10.10 17.49 -6.33
CA PRO A 355 11.46 17.05 -6.10
C PRO A 355 11.94 17.47 -4.73
N CYS A 356 12.55 16.54 -4.00
CA CYS A 356 13.04 16.77 -2.63
C CYS A 356 14.45 16.18 -2.44
N THR A 357 15.10 16.63 -1.40
CA THR A 357 16.25 15.94 -0.81
C THR A 357 15.88 15.46 0.59
N LEU A 358 16.34 14.26 0.99
CA LEU A 358 16.04 13.69 2.32
C LEU A 358 16.66 14.49 3.50
N SER A 359 17.50 15.47 3.17
CA SER A 359 18.24 16.28 4.12
C SER A 359 18.33 17.71 3.62
N SER A 360 18.25 18.69 4.50
CA SER A 360 18.53 20.09 4.16
C SER A 360 20.04 20.37 3.98
N ALA A 361 20.88 19.42 4.41
CA ALA A 361 22.34 19.49 4.27
C ALA A 361 22.85 18.54 3.17
N SER A 362 23.78 19.02 2.34
CA SER A 362 24.33 18.21 1.24
C SER A 362 25.35 17.16 1.69
N SER A 363 26.10 17.40 2.77
CA SER A 363 27.24 16.59 3.19
C SER A 363 26.93 15.54 4.26
N TYR A 364 25.76 15.60 4.89
CA TYR A 364 25.31 14.66 5.91
C TYR A 364 23.78 14.55 5.86
N ASN A 365 23.19 13.71 6.70
CA ASN A 365 21.75 13.62 6.87
C ASN A 365 21.35 14.33 8.17
N ASP A 366 20.54 15.37 8.06
CA ASP A 366 19.94 16.08 9.18
C ASP A 366 18.47 15.66 9.40
N PHE A 367 18.00 14.62 8.70
CA PHE A 367 16.67 14.03 8.84
C PHE A 367 15.51 15.00 8.53
N ARG A 368 15.80 16.03 7.74
CA ARG A 368 14.83 17.07 7.38
C ARG A 368 14.63 17.11 5.87
N PRO A 369 13.66 16.34 5.34
CA PRO A 369 13.28 16.43 3.95
C PRO A 369 12.99 17.88 3.55
N THR A 370 13.50 18.28 2.40
CA THR A 370 13.39 19.66 1.95
C THR A 370 13.12 19.68 0.46
N VAL A 371 12.18 20.54 0.04
CA VAL A 371 11.87 20.75 -1.38
C VAL A 371 13.13 21.25 -2.09
N ALA A 372 13.51 20.54 -3.15
CA ALA A 372 14.61 20.93 -4.02
C ALA A 372 14.21 22.10 -4.91
N SER A 373 15.18 22.93 -5.31
CA SER A 373 14.95 24.06 -6.19
C SER A 373 16.06 24.19 -7.24
N GLY A 374 15.79 24.94 -8.32
CA GLY A 374 16.75 25.22 -9.39
C GLY A 374 17.30 23.96 -10.04
N GLU A 375 18.63 23.91 -10.22
CA GLU A 375 19.31 22.79 -10.89
C GLU A 375 19.05 21.43 -10.19
N LYS A 376 18.92 21.41 -8.87
CA LYS A 376 18.67 20.16 -8.12
C LYS A 376 17.26 19.61 -8.36
N ALA A 377 16.27 20.46 -8.42
CA ALA A 377 14.92 20.03 -8.75
C ALA A 377 14.86 19.45 -10.18
N GLN A 378 15.49 20.14 -11.12
CA GLN A 378 15.55 19.68 -12.51
C GLN A 378 16.33 18.37 -12.65
N GLU A 379 17.44 18.20 -11.92
CA GLU A 379 18.18 16.93 -11.87
C GLU A 379 17.25 15.77 -11.45
N ILE A 380 16.48 15.95 -10.37
CA ILE A 380 15.58 14.91 -9.85
C ILE A 380 14.47 14.58 -10.86
N CYS A 381 13.83 15.58 -11.46
CA CYS A 381 12.83 15.37 -12.50
C CYS A 381 13.41 14.60 -13.71
N ASN A 382 14.62 14.97 -14.14
CA ASN A 382 15.30 14.30 -15.26
C ASN A 382 15.68 12.84 -14.92
N LEU A 383 16.08 12.56 -13.67
CA LEU A 383 16.33 11.19 -13.19
C LEU A 383 15.04 10.37 -13.21
N MET A 384 13.95 10.91 -12.68
CA MET A 384 12.64 10.24 -12.67
C MET A 384 12.15 9.96 -14.11
N ASN A 385 12.29 10.91 -15.04
CA ASN A 385 12.03 10.70 -16.47
C ASN A 385 12.87 9.56 -17.03
N THR A 386 14.18 9.57 -16.75
CA THR A 386 15.11 8.54 -17.21
C THR A 386 14.72 7.15 -16.71
N TYR A 387 14.38 7.05 -15.44
CA TYR A 387 13.98 5.79 -14.81
C TYR A 387 12.61 5.29 -15.27
N SER A 388 11.72 6.19 -15.74
CA SER A 388 10.37 5.85 -16.19
C SER A 388 10.28 5.50 -17.69
N GLN A 389 11.27 5.88 -18.52
CA GLN A 389 11.20 5.81 -19.99
C GLN A 389 10.88 4.44 -20.58
N ASN A 390 11.19 3.35 -19.84
CA ASN A 390 11.00 1.96 -20.31
C ASN A 390 9.63 1.39 -19.94
N TYR A 391 8.83 2.08 -19.10
CA TYR A 391 7.62 1.53 -18.49
C TYR A 391 6.35 2.23 -18.96
N SER A 392 6.41 3.53 -19.23
CA SER A 392 5.24 4.27 -19.71
C SER A 392 5.60 5.53 -20.47
N LYS A 393 4.59 6.13 -21.07
CA LYS A 393 4.71 7.41 -21.77
C LYS A 393 4.41 8.56 -20.80
N ILE A 394 5.15 8.61 -19.68
CA ILE A 394 5.09 9.72 -18.73
C ILE A 394 6.22 10.68 -19.06
N GLU A 395 5.90 11.96 -19.04
CA GLU A 395 6.87 13.05 -19.05
C GLU A 395 6.63 13.92 -17.82
N ILE A 396 7.67 14.15 -17.04
CA ILE A 396 7.68 15.08 -15.90
C ILE A 396 8.33 16.36 -16.41
N ASP A 397 7.58 17.46 -16.37
CA ASP A 397 8.09 18.76 -16.79
C ASP A 397 8.99 19.42 -15.74
N GLU A 398 9.52 20.61 -16.06
CA GLU A 398 10.42 21.37 -15.18
C GLU A 398 9.76 21.80 -13.86
N LEU A 399 8.44 21.81 -13.80
CA LEU A 399 7.64 22.13 -12.60
C LEU A 399 7.25 20.88 -11.81
N GLY A 400 7.62 19.69 -12.29
CA GLY A 400 7.27 18.41 -11.69
C GLY A 400 5.89 17.86 -12.10
N LYS A 401 5.13 18.57 -12.97
CA LYS A 401 3.83 18.11 -13.44
C LYS A 401 4.00 16.89 -14.35
N LEU A 402 3.13 15.87 -14.13
CA LEU A 402 3.09 14.68 -14.96
C LEU A 402 2.21 14.92 -16.21
N HIS A 403 2.76 14.57 -17.36
CA HIS A 403 2.04 14.49 -18.62
C HIS A 403 2.01 13.04 -19.08
N VAL A 404 0.80 12.50 -19.26
CA VAL A 404 0.57 11.14 -19.73
C VAL A 404 0.21 11.19 -21.21
N ASN A 405 1.07 10.56 -22.09
CA ASN A 405 0.97 10.60 -23.54
C ASN A 405 0.34 9.30 -24.14
#